data_efc3cc3017cb5532c0e55c811683a279
#
_entry.id   efc3cc3017cb5532c0e55c811683a279
#
_cell.length_a   1.000
_cell.length_b   1.000
_cell.length_c   1.000
_cell.angle_alpha   90.00
_cell.angle_beta   90.00
_cell.angle_gamma   90.00
#
_symmetry.space_group_name_H-M   'P 1'
#
loop_
_entity.id
_entity.type
_entity.pdbx_description
1 polymer ?
#
loop_
_entity_poly.entity_id
_entity_poly.type
_entity_poly.pdbx_seq_one_letter_code
_entity_poly.pdbx_strand_id
1 'polypeptide(L)'
;ADVFTKGYRFSPVVQASREAFLAKRVTRLSKLLRLLDATGTGFRTPPKAVASTDMAGTPTTRWRAANDDDSLSLVPVDIEALKHLQRDLAKKIDTMRRTGHAPRDLWMEYPSLDYLLDLHDKTAQIIRMAHTDVAGLGRVLHRYMESDSGRLYALGGASLQNAPAVIRQAALSGRWDYDVENCHFAIAAQMAKKAGCQCVAIEHYMANKKAVRKEIADTIGISIGQTKTCLLAVMYGARTTTWHANAIPQAIGDKAAALCALPLFANIADDVARARVAILKQYKLNRQGGLVNAFGKPIKADDYTPEQRLAHLIQGVEALALLTCIERHPGEIVLVQHDGFTAAKPLDVAALEQAIQTATGYVLTLEEKRVQPDLAEQFGKAVQREFSKVRNGRRASNGAGFSHIRPTPKTVNSAGAC
;
A
#
# COMPACT_ATOMS: atom_id res chain seq x y z
N ALA A 1 -5.08 0.24 -45.18
CA ALA A 1 -6.27 -0.28 -44.50
C ALA A 1 -6.50 0.58 -43.26
N ASP A 2 -7.46 1.49 -43.38
CA ASP A 2 -7.80 2.48 -42.35
C ASP A 2 -8.49 1.80 -41.19
N VAL A 3 -7.87 1.83 -40.02
CA VAL A 3 -8.50 1.45 -38.76
C VAL A 3 -9.12 2.67 -38.12
N PHE A 4 -10.42 2.65 -37.98
CA PHE A 4 -11.25 3.65 -37.36
C PHE A 4 -10.74 4.05 -35.99
N THR A 5 -10.14 5.20 -35.84
CA THR A 5 -10.07 5.93 -34.59
C THR A 5 -11.26 6.89 -34.51
N LYS A 6 -12.32 6.50 -33.81
CA LYS A 6 -13.30 7.47 -33.31
C LYS A 6 -12.57 8.41 -32.37
N GLY A 7 -12.16 9.56 -32.88
CA GLY A 7 -11.47 10.58 -32.09
C GLY A 7 -12.42 11.17 -31.06
N TYR A 8 -12.29 10.75 -29.82
CA TYR A 8 -12.83 11.52 -28.70
C TYR A 8 -12.01 12.81 -28.61
N ARG A 9 -12.60 13.94 -29.00
CA ARG A 9 -12.03 15.24 -28.71
C ARG A 9 -12.18 15.52 -27.21
N PHE A 10 -11.07 15.49 -26.50
CA PHE A 10 -11.04 15.97 -25.13
C PHE A 10 -11.42 17.46 -25.09
N SER A 11 -12.11 17.88 -24.01
CA SER A 11 -12.36 19.30 -23.82
C SER A 11 -11.03 20.09 -23.82
N PRO A 12 -11.01 21.34 -24.28
CA PRO A 12 -9.79 22.14 -24.32
C PRO A 12 -9.04 22.20 -22.97
N VAL A 13 -9.76 22.15 -21.86
CA VAL A 13 -9.20 22.13 -20.50
C VAL A 13 -8.46 20.82 -20.21
N VAL A 14 -9.02 19.67 -20.62
CA VAL A 14 -8.40 18.35 -20.44
C VAL A 14 -7.18 18.21 -21.35
N GLN A 15 -7.24 18.76 -22.55
CA GLN A 15 -6.13 18.77 -23.50
C GLN A 15 -4.96 19.62 -22.99
N ALA A 16 -5.24 20.83 -22.48
CA ALA A 16 -4.23 21.72 -21.88
C ALA A 16 -3.59 21.08 -20.62
N SER A 17 -4.39 20.43 -19.78
CA SER A 17 -3.87 19.69 -18.61
C SER A 17 -2.97 18.52 -19.00
N ARG A 18 -3.33 17.78 -20.06
CA ARG A 18 -2.50 16.69 -20.61
C ARG A 18 -1.19 17.21 -21.20
N GLU A 19 -1.23 18.28 -21.95
CA GLU A 19 -0.05 18.91 -22.54
C GLU A 19 0.90 19.46 -21.47
N ALA A 20 0.36 20.11 -20.42
CA ALA A 20 1.14 20.58 -19.28
C ALA A 20 1.77 19.41 -18.48
N PHE A 21 1.06 18.30 -18.33
CA PHE A 21 1.58 17.08 -17.69
C PHE A 21 2.70 16.45 -18.55
N LEU A 22 2.51 16.34 -19.87
CA LEU A 22 3.51 15.81 -20.78
C LEU A 22 4.74 16.71 -20.84
N ALA A 23 4.57 18.03 -20.88
CA ALA A 23 5.67 19.00 -20.85
C ALA A 23 6.50 18.87 -19.56
N LYS A 24 5.87 18.74 -18.39
CA LYS A 24 6.57 18.46 -17.12
C LYS A 24 7.34 17.14 -17.15
N ARG A 25 6.79 16.11 -17.75
CA ARG A 25 7.43 14.80 -17.88
C ARG A 25 8.61 14.83 -18.84
N VAL A 26 8.49 15.54 -19.97
CA VAL A 26 9.58 15.77 -20.91
C VAL A 26 10.71 16.59 -20.28
N THR A 27 10.38 17.63 -19.52
CA THR A 27 11.38 18.45 -18.79
C THR A 27 12.13 17.62 -17.75
N ARG A 28 11.44 16.72 -17.05
CA ARG A 28 12.04 15.81 -16.07
C ARG A 28 12.93 14.75 -16.72
N LEU A 29 12.50 14.18 -17.85
CA LEU A 29 13.29 13.26 -18.68
C LEU A 29 14.51 13.95 -19.28
N SER A 30 14.36 15.17 -19.82
CA SER A 30 15.46 15.96 -20.37
C SER A 30 16.49 16.35 -19.29
N LYS A 31 16.03 16.63 -18.06
CA LYS A 31 16.91 16.84 -16.92
C LYS A 31 17.69 15.59 -16.51
N LEU A 32 17.03 14.42 -16.52
CA LEU A 32 17.65 13.11 -16.29
C LEU A 32 18.64 12.74 -17.40
N LEU A 33 18.28 12.96 -18.67
CA LEU A 33 19.17 12.74 -19.82
C LEU A 33 20.39 13.67 -19.79
N ARG A 34 20.22 14.95 -19.47
CA ARG A 34 21.36 15.89 -19.28
C ARG A 34 22.27 15.48 -18.12
N LEU A 35 21.72 14.91 -17.05
CA LEU A 35 22.52 14.35 -15.95
C LEU A 35 23.28 13.08 -16.37
N LEU A 36 22.71 12.29 -17.28
CA LEU A 36 23.36 11.11 -17.86
C LEU A 36 24.43 11.52 -18.88
N ASP A 37 24.15 12.52 -19.74
CA ASP A 37 25.11 13.02 -20.75
C ASP A 37 26.27 13.79 -20.13
N ALA A 38 26.02 14.57 -19.07
CA ALA A 38 27.05 15.33 -18.36
C ALA A 38 28.08 14.45 -17.60
N THR A 39 27.79 13.15 -17.47
CA THR A 39 28.62 12.23 -16.68
C THR A 39 29.44 11.26 -17.50
N GLY A 40 29.28 11.20 -18.84
CA GLY A 40 30.14 10.46 -19.80
C GLY A 40 30.46 9.00 -19.51
N THR A 41 29.94 8.45 -18.41
CA THR A 41 30.12 7.06 -18.00
C THR A 41 28.84 6.56 -17.36
N GLY A 42 28.22 5.59 -17.95
CA GLY A 42 26.90 5.05 -17.60
C GLY A 42 26.75 4.42 -16.21
N PHE A 43 27.67 4.61 -15.30
CA PHE A 43 27.55 4.24 -13.89
C PHE A 43 28.49 5.12 -13.07
N ARG A 44 27.99 6.25 -12.56
CA ARG A 44 28.60 6.76 -11.35
C ARG A 44 28.13 5.88 -10.19
N THR A 45 29.08 5.37 -9.43
CA THR A 45 28.88 5.09 -8.02
C THR A 45 28.01 6.22 -7.45
N PRO A 46 26.88 5.93 -6.78
CA PRO A 46 26.13 6.97 -6.10
C PRO A 46 27.12 7.81 -5.31
N PRO A 47 26.96 9.14 -5.23
CA PRO A 47 27.86 9.97 -4.46
C PRO A 47 28.02 9.23 -3.14
N LYS A 48 29.28 8.96 -2.75
CA LYS A 48 29.58 8.38 -1.42
C LYS A 48 28.60 9.04 -0.50
N ALA A 49 27.69 8.26 0.11
CA ALA A 49 26.72 8.80 1.04
C ALA A 49 27.54 9.74 1.89
N VAL A 50 27.24 11.03 1.80
CA VAL A 50 27.92 12.01 2.64
C VAL A 50 27.63 11.44 4.00
N ALA A 51 28.69 10.90 4.62
CA ALA A 51 28.58 10.34 5.95
C ALA A 51 27.95 11.48 6.73
N SER A 52 26.66 11.38 7.03
CA SER A 52 26.07 12.33 7.94
C SER A 52 26.83 12.06 9.22
N THR A 53 27.87 12.85 9.42
CA THR A 53 28.51 12.93 10.72
C THR A 53 27.38 13.35 11.60
N ASP A 54 26.87 12.36 12.35
CA ASP A 54 25.98 12.67 13.43
C ASP A 54 26.73 13.68 14.29
N MET A 55 25.98 14.52 14.94
CA MET A 55 26.51 15.56 15.78
C MET A 55 27.20 15.04 17.04
N ALA A 56 27.44 13.75 17.15
CA ALA A 56 28.15 13.01 18.20
C ALA A 56 29.38 12.26 17.66
N GLY A 57 29.72 12.35 16.38
CA GLY A 57 30.90 11.74 15.79
C GLY A 57 30.83 10.24 15.57
N THR A 58 29.66 9.61 15.73
CA THR A 58 29.47 8.18 15.46
C THR A 58 28.69 8.00 14.16
N PRO A 59 29.26 7.38 13.12
CA PRO A 59 28.51 7.09 11.90
C PRO A 59 27.30 6.24 12.25
N THR A 60 26.10 6.62 11.79
CA THR A 60 24.91 5.77 11.92
C THR A 60 25.07 4.55 11.01
N THR A 61 25.68 3.51 11.56
CA THR A 61 26.00 2.26 10.86
C THR A 61 24.92 1.20 11.01
N ARG A 62 23.74 1.57 11.59
CA ARG A 62 22.73 0.59 11.97
C ARG A 62 22.30 -0.34 10.83
N TRP A 63 22.21 0.20 9.59
CA TRP A 63 21.85 -0.60 8.42
C TRP A 63 23.07 -1.11 7.62
N ARG A 64 24.32 -0.85 8.02
CA ARG A 64 25.49 -1.33 7.27
C ARG A 64 25.49 -2.83 7.13
N ALA A 65 25.25 -3.55 8.22
CA ALA A 65 25.15 -5.00 8.18
C ALA A 65 24.02 -5.47 7.24
N ALA A 66 22.89 -4.78 7.22
CA ALA A 66 21.77 -5.11 6.34
C ALA A 66 22.04 -4.83 4.86
N ASN A 67 22.86 -3.81 4.54
CA ASN A 67 23.23 -3.49 3.15
C ASN A 67 24.46 -4.26 2.66
N ASP A 68 25.33 -4.67 3.58
CA ASP A 68 26.52 -5.45 3.29
C ASP A 68 26.26 -6.97 3.34
N ASP A 69 25.10 -7.37 3.88
CA ASP A 69 24.69 -8.78 3.91
C ASP A 69 24.08 -9.18 2.55
N ASP A 70 24.72 -10.12 1.90
CA ASP A 70 24.27 -10.70 0.63
C ASP A 70 22.84 -11.24 0.68
N SER A 71 22.36 -11.67 1.86
CA SER A 71 21.01 -12.20 2.04
C SER A 71 19.90 -11.16 1.79
N LEU A 72 20.15 -9.89 2.13
CA LEU A 72 19.21 -8.79 1.87
C LEU A 72 19.42 -8.15 0.50
N SER A 73 20.65 -8.17 0.01
CA SER A 73 21.00 -7.59 -1.28
C SER A 73 20.66 -8.51 -2.45
N LEU A 74 20.73 -9.83 -2.27
CA LEU A 74 20.46 -10.85 -3.28
C LEU A 74 19.14 -11.57 -2.97
N VAL A 75 18.04 -10.89 -3.23
CA VAL A 75 16.68 -11.42 -2.96
C VAL A 75 16.39 -12.64 -3.83
N PRO A 76 16.15 -13.81 -3.23
CA PRO A 76 15.84 -15.02 -4.00
C PRO A 76 14.43 -14.93 -4.59
N VAL A 77 14.29 -15.30 -5.86
CA VAL A 77 13.03 -15.24 -6.60
C VAL A 77 12.70 -16.55 -7.31
N ASP A 78 11.42 -16.88 -7.35
CA ASP A 78 10.90 -17.97 -8.17
C ASP A 78 10.69 -17.47 -9.62
N ILE A 79 11.69 -17.74 -10.48
CA ILE A 79 11.64 -17.31 -11.89
C ILE A 79 10.52 -18.01 -12.66
N GLU A 80 10.23 -19.28 -12.36
CA GLU A 80 9.18 -20.02 -13.07
C GLU A 80 7.79 -19.51 -12.71
N ALA A 81 7.54 -19.21 -11.44
CA ALA A 81 6.30 -18.56 -11.02
C ALA A 81 6.14 -17.17 -11.65
N LEU A 82 7.21 -16.38 -11.74
CA LEU A 82 7.18 -15.08 -12.44
C LEU A 82 6.90 -15.23 -13.94
N LYS A 83 7.51 -16.21 -14.61
CA LYS A 83 7.23 -16.50 -16.03
C LYS A 83 5.79 -16.98 -16.23
N HIS A 84 5.25 -17.75 -15.28
CA HIS A 84 3.84 -18.18 -15.31
C HIS A 84 2.92 -16.96 -15.19
N LEU A 85 3.16 -16.08 -14.21
CA LEU A 85 2.43 -14.82 -14.05
C LEU A 85 2.49 -13.97 -15.32
N GLN A 86 3.66 -13.83 -15.93
CA GLN A 86 3.84 -13.04 -17.16
C GLN A 86 2.99 -13.61 -18.30
N ARG A 87 2.99 -14.94 -18.50
CA ARG A 87 2.14 -15.59 -19.52
C ARG A 87 0.66 -15.42 -19.26
N ASP A 88 0.22 -15.48 -18.01
CA ASP A 88 -1.17 -15.26 -17.62
C ASP A 88 -1.60 -13.80 -17.88
N LEU A 89 -0.78 -12.83 -17.50
CA LEU A 89 -1.01 -11.42 -17.79
C LEU A 89 -1.10 -11.16 -19.31
N ALA A 90 -0.22 -11.77 -20.11
CA ALA A 90 -0.26 -11.64 -21.57
C ALA A 90 -1.60 -12.15 -22.15
N LYS A 91 -2.10 -13.30 -21.68
CA LYS A 91 -3.42 -13.84 -22.09
C LYS A 91 -4.56 -12.90 -21.70
N LYS A 92 -4.52 -12.33 -20.50
CA LYS A 92 -5.54 -11.38 -20.00
C LYS A 92 -5.53 -10.08 -20.80
N ILE A 93 -4.36 -9.55 -21.12
CA ILE A 93 -4.17 -8.37 -21.98
C ILE A 93 -4.77 -8.64 -23.37
N ASP A 94 -4.44 -9.78 -23.99
CA ASP A 94 -4.96 -10.15 -25.31
C ASP A 94 -6.49 -10.29 -25.28
N THR A 95 -7.04 -10.95 -24.29
CA THR A 95 -8.49 -11.08 -24.10
C THR A 95 -9.16 -9.71 -23.98
N MET A 96 -8.61 -8.83 -23.16
CA MET A 96 -9.15 -7.49 -22.94
C MET A 96 -9.07 -6.62 -24.20
N ARG A 97 -8.00 -6.76 -24.99
CA ARG A 97 -7.87 -6.08 -26.29
C ARG A 97 -8.91 -6.56 -27.31
N ARG A 98 -9.22 -7.87 -27.34
CA ARG A 98 -10.19 -8.46 -28.27
C ARG A 98 -11.63 -8.19 -27.88
N THR A 99 -11.96 -8.26 -26.59
CA THR A 99 -13.35 -8.22 -26.12
C THR A 99 -13.78 -6.84 -25.60
N GLY A 100 -12.83 -5.95 -25.34
CA GLY A 100 -13.08 -4.67 -24.67
C GLY A 100 -13.44 -4.80 -23.18
N HIS A 101 -13.45 -6.03 -22.66
CA HIS A 101 -13.84 -6.32 -21.27
C HIS A 101 -12.74 -7.03 -20.52
N ALA A 102 -12.64 -6.73 -19.21
CA ALA A 102 -11.75 -7.45 -18.33
C ALA A 102 -12.19 -8.91 -18.18
N PRO A 103 -11.26 -9.88 -18.20
CA PRO A 103 -11.57 -11.27 -17.91
C PRO A 103 -12.26 -11.42 -16.55
N ARG A 104 -13.27 -12.30 -16.47
CA ARG A 104 -14.07 -12.49 -15.24
C ARG A 104 -13.32 -13.16 -14.09
N ASP A 105 -12.19 -13.75 -14.38
CA ASP A 105 -11.30 -14.43 -13.43
C ASP A 105 -10.23 -13.49 -12.83
N LEU A 106 -10.32 -12.20 -13.14
CA LEU A 106 -9.39 -11.23 -12.60
C LEU A 106 -9.62 -11.03 -11.09
N TRP A 107 -8.52 -11.18 -10.37
CA TRP A 107 -8.41 -10.96 -8.93
C TRP A 107 -8.50 -9.48 -8.52
N MET A 108 -8.81 -8.59 -9.47
CA MET A 108 -8.98 -7.15 -9.27
C MET A 108 -10.40 -6.71 -9.59
N GLU A 109 -10.90 -5.77 -8.81
CA GLU A 109 -12.27 -5.27 -8.91
C GLU A 109 -12.53 -4.53 -10.25
N TYR A 110 -11.51 -3.80 -10.78
CA TYR A 110 -11.58 -3.07 -12.05
C TYR A 110 -10.19 -2.92 -12.68
N PRO A 111 -9.65 -3.95 -13.33
CA PRO A 111 -8.35 -3.83 -13.98
C PRO A 111 -8.48 -2.99 -15.25
N SER A 112 -7.70 -1.93 -15.34
CA SER A 112 -7.51 -1.25 -16.62
C SER A 112 -6.47 -1.99 -17.48
N LEU A 113 -6.58 -1.83 -18.79
CA LEU A 113 -5.59 -2.39 -19.71
C LEU A 113 -4.17 -1.86 -19.38
N ASP A 114 -4.07 -0.56 -19.06
CA ASP A 114 -2.80 0.09 -18.70
C ASP A 114 -2.19 -0.53 -17.44
N TYR A 115 -3.02 -0.89 -16.46
CA TYR A 115 -2.54 -1.56 -15.25
C TYR A 115 -2.03 -2.97 -15.54
N LEU A 116 -2.71 -3.74 -16.37
CA LEU A 116 -2.25 -5.08 -16.78
C LEU A 116 -0.93 -5.00 -17.56
N LEU A 117 -0.79 -4.02 -18.44
CA LEU A 117 0.45 -3.75 -19.17
C LEU A 117 1.59 -3.37 -18.20
N ASP A 118 1.35 -2.49 -17.23
CA ASP A 118 2.34 -2.12 -16.21
C ASP A 118 2.78 -3.34 -15.38
N LEU A 119 1.85 -4.21 -14.98
CA LEU A 119 2.17 -5.46 -14.27
C LEU A 119 3.02 -6.41 -15.14
N HIS A 120 2.64 -6.59 -16.40
CA HIS A 120 3.37 -7.43 -17.35
C HIS A 120 4.80 -6.93 -17.53
N ASP A 121 4.96 -5.63 -17.77
CA ASP A 121 6.26 -5.00 -18.01
C ASP A 121 7.17 -5.04 -16.77
N LYS A 122 6.62 -4.78 -15.58
CA LYS A 122 7.36 -4.93 -14.31
C LYS A 122 7.78 -6.37 -14.07
N THR A 123 6.88 -7.33 -14.33
CA THR A 123 7.22 -8.77 -14.21
C THR A 123 8.36 -9.14 -15.17
N ALA A 124 8.27 -8.71 -16.43
CA ALA A 124 9.32 -8.93 -17.43
C ALA A 124 10.65 -8.28 -17.02
N GLN A 125 10.62 -7.09 -16.44
CA GLN A 125 11.81 -6.41 -15.95
C GLN A 125 12.50 -7.19 -14.82
N ILE A 126 11.73 -7.69 -13.84
CA ILE A 126 12.27 -8.48 -12.73
C ILE A 126 12.89 -9.78 -13.27
N ILE A 127 12.21 -10.48 -14.18
CA ILE A 127 12.75 -11.70 -14.83
C ILE A 127 14.08 -11.41 -15.54
N ARG A 128 14.18 -10.32 -16.29
CA ARG A 128 15.42 -9.93 -16.99
C ARG A 128 16.57 -9.59 -16.05
N MET A 129 16.26 -9.02 -14.87
CA MET A 129 17.27 -8.65 -13.87
C MET A 129 17.63 -9.79 -12.94
N ALA A 130 16.87 -10.87 -12.94
CA ALA A 130 17.17 -12.03 -12.13
C ALA A 130 18.38 -12.79 -12.71
N HIS A 131 19.36 -13.03 -11.85
CA HIS A 131 20.50 -13.89 -12.15
C HIS A 131 20.22 -15.28 -11.59
N THR A 132 20.51 -16.33 -12.35
CA THR A 132 20.42 -17.70 -11.86
C THR A 132 21.77 -18.09 -11.27
N ASP A 133 21.79 -18.50 -10.02
CA ASP A 133 22.99 -19.01 -9.35
C ASP A 133 23.33 -20.44 -9.81
N VAL A 134 24.45 -20.97 -9.34
CA VAL A 134 24.93 -22.34 -9.68
C VAL A 134 23.97 -23.44 -9.23
N ALA A 135 23.08 -23.15 -8.28
CA ALA A 135 22.04 -24.08 -7.80
C ALA A 135 20.74 -23.95 -8.60
N GLY A 136 20.68 -23.08 -9.63
CA GLY A 136 19.48 -22.84 -10.42
C GLY A 136 18.47 -21.90 -9.78
N LEU A 137 18.80 -21.26 -8.64
CA LEU A 137 17.93 -20.32 -7.96
C LEU A 137 18.04 -18.92 -8.58
N GLY A 138 16.92 -18.31 -8.88
CA GLY A 138 16.87 -16.92 -9.31
C GLY A 138 17.17 -15.98 -8.16
N ARG A 139 17.96 -14.93 -8.42
CA ARG A 139 18.25 -13.86 -7.46
C ARG A 139 18.16 -12.50 -8.13
N VAL A 140 17.57 -11.52 -7.45
CA VAL A 140 17.51 -10.13 -7.89
C VAL A 140 18.29 -9.27 -6.92
N LEU A 141 19.24 -8.49 -7.47
CA LEU A 141 20.03 -7.56 -6.66
C LEU A 141 19.17 -6.38 -6.23
N HIS A 142 19.07 -6.17 -4.91
CA HIS A 142 18.48 -5.00 -4.30
C HIS A 142 19.58 -4.12 -3.69
N ARG A 143 19.44 -2.81 -3.88
CA ARG A 143 20.26 -1.81 -3.17
C ARG A 143 19.31 -0.92 -2.40
N TYR A 144 19.61 -0.67 -1.14
CA TYR A 144 18.77 0.14 -0.29
C TYR A 144 19.41 1.48 0.01
N MET A 145 18.58 2.51 0.09
CA MET A 145 18.93 3.83 0.58
C MET A 145 18.16 4.07 1.88
N GLU A 146 18.87 4.54 2.88
CA GLU A 146 18.27 4.95 4.15
C GLU A 146 17.70 6.36 4.03
N SER A 147 16.45 6.54 4.48
CA SER A 147 15.79 7.84 4.52
C SER A 147 16.11 8.61 5.79
N ASP A 148 15.67 9.88 5.83
CA ASP A 148 15.78 10.74 7.02
C ASP A 148 15.03 10.17 8.24
N SER A 149 14.07 9.28 8.05
CA SER A 149 13.37 8.60 9.15
C SER A 149 14.02 7.30 9.61
N GLY A 150 15.03 6.78 8.88
CA GLY A 150 15.67 5.50 9.13
C GLY A 150 15.10 4.34 8.30
N ARG A 151 14.02 4.55 7.53
CA ARG A 151 13.47 3.52 6.64
C ARG A 151 14.41 3.19 5.50
N LEU A 152 14.43 1.94 5.09
CA LEU A 152 15.11 1.48 3.89
C LEU A 152 14.19 1.54 2.67
N TYR A 153 14.66 2.18 1.60
CA TYR A 153 13.99 2.23 0.30
C TYR A 153 14.87 1.57 -0.74
N ALA A 154 14.33 0.55 -1.40
CA ALA A 154 15.06 -0.10 -2.47
C ALA A 154 15.19 0.83 -3.69
N LEU A 155 16.40 0.90 -4.24
CA LEU A 155 16.73 1.69 -5.43
C LEU A 155 16.41 0.87 -6.69
N GLY A 156 15.93 1.59 -7.72
CA GLY A 156 15.66 1.01 -9.05
C GLY A 156 14.23 0.54 -9.26
N GLY A 157 13.85 0.41 -10.53
CA GLY A 157 12.48 0.10 -10.95
C GLY A 157 12.06 -1.36 -10.81
N ALA A 158 13.02 -2.27 -10.69
CA ALA A 158 12.79 -3.72 -10.59
C ALA A 158 12.82 -4.25 -9.14
N SER A 159 12.72 -3.34 -8.17
CA SER A 159 12.71 -3.72 -6.76
C SER A 159 11.42 -4.45 -6.38
N LEU A 160 11.55 -5.59 -5.71
CA LEU A 160 10.41 -6.32 -5.13
C LEU A 160 9.75 -5.54 -3.99
N GLN A 161 10.48 -4.69 -3.27
CA GLN A 161 9.89 -3.82 -2.25
C GLN A 161 8.79 -2.92 -2.82
N ASN A 162 9.01 -2.38 -4.03
CA ASN A 162 8.08 -1.48 -4.71
C ASN A 162 7.18 -2.20 -5.73
N ALA A 163 7.31 -3.52 -5.86
CA ALA A 163 6.49 -4.30 -6.79
C ALA A 163 5.07 -4.46 -6.25
N PRO A 164 4.05 -4.49 -7.12
CA PRO A 164 2.69 -4.89 -6.74
C PRO A 164 2.65 -6.24 -6.05
N ALA A 165 1.70 -6.40 -5.13
CA ALA A 165 1.60 -7.61 -4.30
C ALA A 165 1.59 -8.92 -5.10
N VAL A 166 0.89 -8.96 -6.24
CA VAL A 166 0.83 -10.16 -7.09
C VAL A 166 2.21 -10.57 -7.63
N ILE A 167 3.05 -9.61 -7.98
CA ILE A 167 4.41 -9.88 -8.45
C ILE A 167 5.28 -10.38 -7.29
N ARG A 168 5.18 -9.73 -6.11
CA ARG A 168 5.90 -10.20 -4.91
C ARG A 168 5.50 -11.61 -4.53
N GLN A 169 4.21 -11.92 -4.57
CA GLN A 169 3.68 -13.24 -4.25
C GLN A 169 4.18 -14.32 -5.21
N ALA A 170 4.22 -14.04 -6.50
CA ALA A 170 4.82 -14.95 -7.47
C ALA A 170 6.33 -15.11 -7.23
N ALA A 171 7.05 -14.00 -7.06
CA ALA A 171 8.51 -14.02 -6.87
C ALA A 171 8.95 -14.71 -5.58
N LEU A 172 8.19 -14.58 -4.50
CA LEU A 172 8.54 -15.06 -3.15
C LEU A 172 7.71 -16.26 -2.72
N SER A 173 7.17 -17.00 -3.67
CA SER A 173 6.37 -18.19 -3.43
C SER A 173 7.02 -19.16 -2.43
N GLY A 174 6.22 -19.69 -1.51
CA GLY A 174 6.67 -20.64 -0.49
C GLY A 174 7.39 -20.04 0.71
N ARG A 175 7.65 -18.72 0.72
CA ARG A 175 8.26 -17.97 1.83
C ARG A 175 7.21 -17.48 2.82
N TRP A 176 7.66 -16.75 3.83
CA TRP A 176 6.82 -16.25 4.92
C TRP A 176 6.88 -14.74 4.96
N ASP A 177 5.72 -14.10 4.89
CA ASP A 177 5.57 -12.65 4.93
C ASP A 177 5.08 -12.22 6.30
N TYR A 178 5.75 -11.23 6.87
CA TYR A 178 5.49 -10.66 8.19
C TYR A 178 5.19 -9.18 8.03
N ASP A 179 4.06 -8.74 8.59
CA ASP A 179 3.59 -7.35 8.51
C ASP A 179 3.15 -6.88 9.89
N VAL A 180 3.55 -5.69 10.30
CA VAL A 180 3.11 -5.12 11.58
C VAL A 180 1.67 -4.68 11.46
N GLU A 181 0.80 -5.28 12.27
CA GLU A 181 -0.63 -5.00 12.22
C GLU A 181 -0.96 -3.55 12.54
N ASN A 182 -1.56 -2.81 11.57
CA ASN A 182 -1.90 -1.39 11.72
C ASN A 182 -0.75 -0.53 12.26
N CYS A 183 0.48 -0.78 11.87
CA CYS A 183 1.73 -0.26 12.40
C CYS A 183 1.63 1.20 12.89
N HIS A 184 1.24 2.12 12.00
CA HIS A 184 1.21 3.55 12.32
C HIS A 184 0.15 3.92 13.34
N PHE A 185 -1.04 3.30 13.28
CA PHE A 185 -2.09 3.51 14.27
C PHE A 185 -1.70 2.94 15.64
N ALA A 186 -1.08 1.75 15.67
CA ALA A 186 -0.63 1.10 16.89
C ALA A 186 0.45 1.93 17.60
N ILE A 187 1.42 2.45 16.84
CA ILE A 187 2.48 3.32 17.39
C ILE A 187 1.88 4.65 17.86
N ALA A 188 1.06 5.31 17.03
CA ALA A 188 0.47 6.61 17.37
C ALA A 188 -0.43 6.55 18.62
N ALA A 189 -1.27 5.53 18.76
CA ALA A 189 -2.12 5.35 19.93
C ALA A 189 -1.31 5.17 21.21
N GLN A 190 -0.25 4.37 21.18
CA GLN A 190 0.62 4.15 22.32
C GLN A 190 1.45 5.41 22.64
N MET A 191 1.94 6.15 21.65
CA MET A 191 2.59 7.46 21.86
C MET A 191 1.62 8.45 22.49
N ALA A 192 0.39 8.54 22.00
CA ALA A 192 -0.66 9.41 22.53
C ALA A 192 -0.99 9.05 24.00
N LYS A 193 -1.14 7.76 24.29
CA LYS A 193 -1.37 7.27 25.65
C LYS A 193 -0.24 7.67 26.61
N LYS A 194 1.02 7.52 26.19
CA LYS A 194 2.20 7.98 26.95
C LYS A 194 2.19 9.51 27.14
N ALA A 195 1.58 10.26 26.22
CA ALA A 195 1.39 11.70 26.31
C ALA A 195 0.11 12.13 27.07
N GLY A 196 -0.59 11.20 27.72
CA GLY A 196 -1.83 11.47 28.46
C GLY A 196 -3.06 11.71 27.59
N CYS A 197 -3.01 11.39 26.29
CA CYS A 197 -4.13 11.55 25.35
C CYS A 197 -4.75 10.19 25.04
N GLN A 198 -6.02 10.02 25.37
CA GLN A 198 -6.81 8.84 25.00
C GLN A 198 -7.32 8.97 23.57
N CYS A 199 -7.25 7.87 22.81
CA CYS A 199 -7.65 7.77 21.40
C CYS A 199 -8.65 6.62 21.22
N VAL A 200 -9.86 6.79 21.77
CA VAL A 200 -10.89 5.74 21.86
C VAL A 200 -11.30 5.22 20.47
N ALA A 201 -11.45 6.13 19.49
CA ALA A 201 -11.83 5.75 18.13
C ALA A 201 -10.72 4.99 17.41
N ILE A 202 -9.45 5.35 17.63
CA ILE A 202 -8.31 4.60 17.09
C ILE A 202 -8.23 3.22 17.77
N GLU A 203 -8.39 3.14 19.09
CA GLU A 203 -8.37 1.87 19.81
C GLU A 203 -9.51 0.94 19.34
N HIS A 204 -10.71 1.49 19.17
CA HIS A 204 -11.83 0.75 18.60
C HIS A 204 -11.53 0.25 17.16
N TYR A 205 -10.97 1.11 16.32
CA TYR A 205 -10.57 0.73 14.97
C TYR A 205 -9.52 -0.39 14.96
N MET A 206 -8.51 -0.32 15.81
CA MET A 206 -7.47 -1.36 15.90
C MET A 206 -8.06 -2.70 16.35
N ALA A 207 -8.91 -2.70 17.36
CA ALA A 207 -9.56 -3.92 17.87
C ALA A 207 -10.53 -4.55 16.84
N ASN A 208 -11.14 -3.74 15.97
CA ASN A 208 -12.19 -4.15 15.04
C ASN A 208 -11.88 -3.84 13.57
N LYS A 209 -10.61 -3.84 13.19
CA LYS A 209 -10.08 -3.40 11.89
C LYS A 209 -10.93 -3.81 10.68
N LYS A 210 -11.24 -5.12 10.58
CA LYS A 210 -11.96 -5.67 9.44
C LYS A 210 -13.43 -5.20 9.41
N ALA A 211 -14.09 -5.19 10.57
CA ALA A 211 -15.47 -4.76 10.72
C ALA A 211 -15.62 -3.26 10.43
N VAL A 212 -14.78 -2.42 11.04
CA VAL A 212 -14.79 -0.97 10.84
C VAL A 212 -14.53 -0.58 9.38
N ARG A 213 -13.54 -1.20 8.73
CA ARG A 213 -13.28 -0.94 7.29
C ARG A 213 -14.45 -1.36 6.42
N LYS A 214 -15.07 -2.50 6.73
CA LYS A 214 -16.24 -2.97 5.99
C LYS A 214 -17.43 -2.06 6.19
N GLU A 215 -17.73 -1.65 7.42
CA GLU A 215 -18.81 -0.75 7.75
C GLU A 215 -18.68 0.60 7.02
N ILE A 216 -17.49 1.21 7.06
CA ILE A 216 -17.23 2.46 6.31
C ILE A 216 -17.41 2.22 4.80
N ALA A 217 -16.86 1.14 4.26
CA ALA A 217 -16.94 0.81 2.85
C ALA A 217 -18.40 0.65 2.38
N ASP A 218 -19.19 -0.13 3.12
CA ASP A 218 -20.59 -0.41 2.80
C ASP A 218 -21.46 0.86 2.92
N THR A 219 -21.22 1.66 3.97
CA THR A 219 -22.03 2.90 4.23
C THR A 219 -21.78 3.95 3.15
N ILE A 220 -20.53 4.10 2.71
CA ILE A 220 -20.15 5.13 1.73
C ILE A 220 -20.29 4.61 0.28
N GLY A 221 -20.32 3.31 0.08
CA GLY A 221 -20.32 2.69 -1.24
C GLY A 221 -18.96 2.80 -1.94
N ILE A 222 -17.88 2.53 -1.20
CA ILE A 222 -16.49 2.49 -1.69
C ILE A 222 -15.87 1.11 -1.39
N SER A 223 -14.72 0.81 -1.96
CA SER A 223 -14.03 -0.45 -1.66
C SER A 223 -13.32 -0.40 -0.29
N ILE A 224 -13.07 -1.58 0.30
CA ILE A 224 -12.28 -1.72 1.54
C ILE A 224 -10.85 -1.16 1.32
N GLY A 225 -10.30 -1.32 0.12
CA GLY A 225 -9.00 -0.75 -0.25
C GLY A 225 -9.01 0.78 -0.22
N GLN A 226 -10.04 1.42 -0.78
CA GLN A 226 -10.22 2.88 -0.73
C GLN A 226 -10.41 3.37 0.72
N THR A 227 -11.17 2.64 1.53
CA THR A 227 -11.31 2.94 2.96
C THR A 227 -9.96 2.92 3.67
N LYS A 228 -9.14 1.87 3.45
CA LYS A 228 -7.76 1.78 4.00
C LYS A 228 -6.92 2.99 3.56
N THR A 229 -7.00 3.36 2.29
CA THR A 229 -6.27 4.50 1.73
C THR A 229 -6.66 5.81 2.42
N CYS A 230 -7.97 6.06 2.62
CA CYS A 230 -8.45 7.27 3.30
C CYS A 230 -8.04 7.32 4.77
N LEU A 231 -8.11 6.19 5.51
CA LEU A 231 -7.65 6.10 6.90
C LEU A 231 -6.15 6.39 7.01
N LEU A 232 -5.33 5.82 6.13
CA LEU A 232 -3.90 6.12 6.10
C LEU A 232 -3.62 7.57 5.71
N ALA A 233 -4.38 8.13 4.78
CA ALA A 233 -4.25 9.53 4.40
C ALA A 233 -4.47 10.45 5.61
N VAL A 234 -5.48 10.19 6.45
CA VAL A 234 -5.73 10.94 7.69
C VAL A 234 -4.57 10.79 8.67
N MET A 235 -4.02 9.59 8.84
CA MET A 235 -2.84 9.35 9.70
C MET A 235 -1.66 10.23 9.27
N TYR A 236 -1.49 10.45 7.96
CA TYR A 236 -0.46 11.32 7.40
C TYR A 236 -0.89 12.78 7.21
N GLY A 237 -2.01 13.19 7.82
CA GLY A 237 -2.44 14.59 7.90
C GLY A 237 -3.30 15.08 6.74
N ALA A 238 -3.91 14.18 5.96
CA ALA A 238 -4.92 14.58 5.01
C ALA A 238 -6.08 15.29 5.74
N ARG A 239 -6.49 16.42 5.19
CA ARG A 239 -7.62 17.18 5.72
C ARG A 239 -8.93 16.48 5.37
N THR A 240 -9.87 16.49 6.31
CA THR A 240 -11.24 15.98 6.12
C THR A 240 -12.10 17.02 5.37
N THR A 241 -11.69 17.40 4.17
CA THR A 241 -12.37 18.37 3.32
C THR A 241 -12.60 17.82 1.92
N THR A 242 -13.53 18.44 1.18
CA THR A 242 -13.89 18.04 -0.19
C THR A 242 -13.04 18.68 -1.28
N TRP A 243 -12.01 19.45 -0.91
CA TRP A 243 -11.15 20.09 -1.90
C TRP A 243 -10.43 19.04 -2.75
N HIS A 244 -10.60 19.10 -4.06
CA HIS A 244 -10.18 18.09 -5.04
C HIS A 244 -8.68 17.75 -5.00
N ALA A 245 -7.82 18.66 -4.54
CA ALA A 245 -6.38 18.38 -4.41
C ALA A 245 -6.00 17.62 -3.12
N ASN A 246 -6.94 17.36 -2.21
CA ASN A 246 -6.70 16.54 -1.03
C ASN A 246 -6.67 15.05 -1.38
N ALA A 247 -5.95 14.27 -0.56
CA ALA A 247 -5.77 12.83 -0.77
C ALA A 247 -7.11 12.06 -0.71
N ILE A 248 -8.05 12.46 0.16
CA ILE A 248 -9.35 11.78 0.28
C ILE A 248 -10.19 11.95 -0.99
N PRO A 249 -10.48 13.18 -1.50
CA PRO A 249 -11.17 13.34 -2.78
C PRO A 249 -10.43 12.72 -3.96
N GLN A 250 -9.11 12.68 -3.96
CA GLN A 250 -8.35 11.99 -5.00
C GLN A 250 -8.55 10.48 -4.98
N ALA A 251 -8.76 9.89 -3.80
CA ALA A 251 -8.97 8.44 -3.65
C ALA A 251 -10.41 7.99 -3.97
N ILE A 252 -11.42 8.81 -3.64
CA ILE A 252 -12.84 8.38 -3.67
C ILE A 252 -13.79 9.38 -4.35
N GLY A 253 -13.27 10.45 -4.97
CA GLY A 253 -14.06 11.40 -5.75
C GLY A 253 -15.18 12.10 -4.95
N ASP A 254 -16.38 12.07 -5.50
CA ASP A 254 -17.60 12.67 -4.96
C ASP A 254 -18.05 12.07 -3.61
N LYS A 255 -17.60 10.88 -3.28
CA LYS A 255 -17.88 10.21 -2.00
C LYS A 255 -17.16 10.84 -0.80
N ALA A 256 -16.20 11.74 -1.04
CA ALA A 256 -15.39 12.36 0.02
C ALA A 256 -16.23 13.13 1.05
N ALA A 257 -17.28 13.86 0.60
CA ALA A 257 -18.17 14.59 1.51
C ALA A 257 -18.88 13.65 2.50
N ALA A 258 -19.44 12.56 1.98
CA ALA A 258 -20.13 11.56 2.79
C ALA A 258 -19.18 10.86 3.77
N LEU A 259 -17.97 10.50 3.33
CA LEU A 259 -16.95 9.89 4.20
C LEU A 259 -16.52 10.83 5.32
N CYS A 260 -16.21 12.09 5.02
CA CYS A 260 -15.81 13.07 6.03
C CYS A 260 -16.91 13.38 7.05
N ALA A 261 -18.18 13.26 6.67
CA ALA A 261 -19.33 13.45 7.55
C ALA A 261 -19.68 12.18 8.35
N LEU A 262 -19.13 11.01 8.01
CA LEU A 262 -19.43 9.77 8.73
C LEU A 262 -18.79 9.79 10.13
N PRO A 263 -19.58 9.69 11.23
CA PRO A 263 -19.06 9.82 12.59
C PRO A 263 -17.91 8.85 12.91
N LEU A 264 -18.02 7.60 12.43
CA LEU A 264 -17.00 6.59 12.63
C LEU A 264 -15.65 7.01 12.04
N PHE A 265 -15.63 7.61 10.85
CA PHE A 265 -14.41 8.11 10.21
C PHE A 265 -13.93 9.43 10.83
N ALA A 266 -14.85 10.36 11.11
CA ALA A 266 -14.54 11.65 11.70
C ALA A 266 -13.89 11.51 13.07
N ASN A 267 -14.42 10.63 13.94
CA ASN A 267 -13.87 10.39 15.27
C ASN A 267 -12.43 9.84 15.21
N ILE A 268 -12.12 8.96 14.23
CA ILE A 268 -10.75 8.48 14.03
C ILE A 268 -9.84 9.64 13.58
N ALA A 269 -10.32 10.49 12.67
CA ALA A 269 -9.57 11.66 12.21
C ALA A 269 -9.29 12.66 13.34
N ASP A 270 -10.26 12.90 14.21
CA ASP A 270 -10.13 13.78 15.37
C ASP A 270 -9.16 13.20 16.42
N ASP A 271 -9.20 11.87 16.63
CA ASP A 271 -8.24 11.19 17.48
C ASP A 271 -6.82 11.36 16.95
N VAL A 272 -6.60 11.18 15.66
CA VAL A 272 -5.29 11.39 15.03
C VAL A 272 -4.81 12.83 15.21
N ALA A 273 -5.69 13.81 15.03
CA ALA A 273 -5.34 15.22 15.23
C ALA A 273 -4.97 15.55 16.68
N ARG A 274 -5.75 15.06 17.64
CA ARG A 274 -5.48 15.23 19.08
C ARG A 274 -4.20 14.52 19.51
N ALA A 275 -4.02 13.26 19.07
CA ALA A 275 -2.82 12.48 19.31
C ALA A 275 -1.57 13.22 18.83
N ARG A 276 -1.59 13.76 17.59
CA ARG A 276 -0.48 14.52 17.02
C ARG A 276 -0.07 15.69 17.91
N VAL A 277 -1.03 16.48 18.36
CA VAL A 277 -0.76 17.63 19.24
C VAL A 277 -0.15 17.17 20.57
N ALA A 278 -0.74 16.14 21.21
CA ALA A 278 -0.27 15.62 22.49
C ALA A 278 1.14 15.03 22.38
N ILE A 279 1.37 14.19 21.36
CA ILE A 279 2.68 13.56 21.11
C ILE A 279 3.76 14.63 20.92
N LEU A 280 3.54 15.58 20.01
CA LEU A 280 4.56 16.58 19.67
C LEU A 280 4.91 17.49 20.86
N LYS A 281 4.00 17.72 21.81
CA LYS A 281 4.29 18.44 23.06
C LYS A 281 5.28 17.71 23.98
N GLN A 282 5.33 16.37 23.91
CA GLN A 282 6.23 15.56 24.75
C GLN A 282 7.68 15.54 24.24
N TYR A 283 7.87 15.72 22.93
CA TYR A 283 9.19 15.64 22.32
C TYR A 283 9.94 16.96 22.45
N LYS A 284 11.04 16.92 23.20
CA LYS A 284 11.95 18.05 23.31
C LYS A 284 12.86 18.11 22.10
N LEU A 285 13.03 19.30 21.57
CA LEU A 285 14.03 19.55 20.53
C LEU A 285 15.43 19.49 21.15
N ASN A 286 16.41 18.99 20.38
CA ASN A 286 17.80 19.06 20.79
C ASN A 286 18.31 20.52 20.75
N ARG A 287 19.56 20.77 21.21
CA ARG A 287 20.16 22.13 21.27
C ARG A 287 20.18 22.87 19.93
N GLN A 288 20.01 22.17 18.81
CA GLN A 288 20.04 22.70 17.45
C GLN A 288 18.66 22.76 16.81
N GLY A 289 17.59 22.65 17.59
CA GLY A 289 16.22 22.64 17.09
C GLY A 289 15.81 21.34 16.37
N GLY A 290 16.59 20.28 16.54
CA GLY A 290 16.34 18.98 15.91
C GLY A 290 15.38 18.12 16.70
N LEU A 291 14.44 17.48 16.00
CA LEU A 291 13.57 16.41 16.52
C LEU A 291 14.22 15.07 16.18
N VAL A 292 14.53 14.27 17.20
CA VAL A 292 15.19 12.96 17.04
C VAL A 292 14.16 11.85 17.25
N ASN A 293 14.07 10.91 16.32
CA ASN A 293 13.16 9.77 16.41
C ASN A 293 13.81 8.56 17.14
N ALA A 294 13.04 7.47 17.31
CA ALA A 294 13.50 6.26 18.01
C ALA A 294 14.68 5.55 17.31
N PHE A 295 14.81 5.71 16.00
CA PHE A 295 15.94 5.18 15.23
C PHE A 295 17.23 6.00 15.43
N GLY A 296 17.13 7.19 16.06
CA GLY A 296 18.25 8.11 16.27
C GLY A 296 18.45 9.12 15.14
N LYS A 297 17.50 9.26 14.22
CA LYS A 297 17.58 10.20 13.10
C LYS A 297 17.03 11.56 13.47
N PRO A 298 17.80 12.66 13.31
CA PRO A 298 17.33 14.01 13.54
C PRO A 298 16.71 14.62 12.28
N ILE A 299 15.66 15.44 12.45
CA ILE A 299 15.19 16.43 11.47
C ILE A 299 15.14 17.82 12.13
N LYS A 300 15.34 18.87 11.34
CA LYS A 300 15.10 20.25 11.84
C LYS A 300 13.61 20.48 11.95
N ALA A 301 13.12 20.70 13.17
CA ALA A 301 11.68 20.78 13.41
C ALA A 301 10.99 21.87 12.59
N ASP A 302 11.64 23.01 12.36
CA ASP A 302 11.08 24.16 11.64
C ASP A 302 10.92 23.93 10.13
N ASP A 303 11.68 22.98 9.56
CA ASP A 303 11.58 22.64 8.14
C ASP A 303 10.43 21.69 7.82
N TYR A 304 9.70 21.18 8.84
CA TYR A 304 8.68 20.15 8.70
C TYR A 304 7.35 20.54 9.35
N THR A 305 6.24 20.22 8.71
CA THR A 305 4.90 20.39 9.30
C THR A 305 4.69 19.47 10.50
N PRO A 306 3.70 19.75 11.37
CA PRO A 306 3.37 18.85 12.49
C PRO A 306 3.08 17.41 12.06
N GLU A 307 2.43 17.23 10.90
CA GLU A 307 2.13 15.93 10.29
C GLU A 307 3.41 15.18 9.92
N GLN A 308 4.34 15.86 9.26
CA GLN A 308 5.63 15.30 8.88
C GLN A 308 6.50 14.96 10.09
N ARG A 309 6.46 15.78 11.14
CA ARG A 309 7.15 15.48 12.41
C ARG A 309 6.59 14.23 13.07
N LEU A 310 5.26 14.08 13.13
CA LEU A 310 4.63 12.85 13.64
C LEU A 310 5.00 11.63 12.80
N ALA A 311 4.94 11.76 11.46
CA ALA A 311 5.33 10.70 10.55
C ALA A 311 6.79 10.27 10.78
N HIS A 312 7.71 11.23 10.97
CA HIS A 312 9.11 10.97 11.27
C HIS A 312 9.29 10.17 12.57
N LEU A 313 8.55 10.52 13.63
CA LEU A 313 8.60 9.80 14.91
C LEU A 313 8.10 8.36 14.77
N ILE A 314 6.95 8.16 14.12
CA ILE A 314 6.35 6.84 13.90
C ILE A 314 7.26 5.96 13.04
N GLN A 315 7.75 6.51 11.93
CA GLN A 315 8.65 5.79 11.02
C GLN A 315 9.98 5.41 11.66
N GLY A 316 10.45 6.19 12.63
CA GLY A 316 11.64 5.82 13.40
C GLY A 316 11.43 4.61 14.30
N VAL A 317 10.25 4.47 14.90
CA VAL A 317 9.87 3.26 15.67
C VAL A 317 9.75 2.04 14.75
N GLU A 318 9.09 2.20 13.62
CA GLU A 318 8.95 1.16 12.59
C GLU A 318 10.32 0.67 12.08
N ALA A 319 11.22 1.61 11.74
CA ALA A 319 12.56 1.26 11.29
C ALA A 319 13.37 0.52 12.37
N LEU A 320 13.24 0.92 13.65
CA LEU A 320 13.89 0.24 14.75
C LEU A 320 13.32 -1.18 14.98
N ALA A 321 12.00 -1.34 14.87
CA ALA A 321 11.35 -2.65 14.97
C ALA A 321 11.85 -3.59 13.86
N LEU A 322 11.92 -3.11 12.63
CA LEU A 322 12.41 -3.89 11.49
C LEU A 322 13.89 -4.25 11.65
N LEU A 323 14.74 -3.30 12.06
CA LEU A 323 16.16 -3.57 12.34
C LEU A 323 16.31 -4.67 13.40
N THR A 324 15.51 -4.62 14.47
CA THR A 324 15.52 -5.64 15.54
C THR A 324 15.22 -7.03 14.99
N CYS A 325 14.27 -7.15 14.05
CA CYS A 325 13.97 -8.43 13.40
C CYS A 325 15.15 -8.95 12.58
N ILE A 326 15.80 -8.08 11.82
CA ILE A 326 16.96 -8.44 10.98
C ILE A 326 18.15 -8.87 11.84
N GLU A 327 18.45 -8.13 12.91
CA GLU A 327 19.56 -8.45 13.83
C GLU A 327 19.35 -9.79 14.57
N ARG A 328 18.06 -10.14 14.82
CA ARG A 328 17.71 -11.42 15.46
C ARG A 328 17.77 -12.62 14.51
N HIS A 329 17.58 -12.38 13.21
CA HIS A 329 17.50 -13.42 12.18
C HIS A 329 18.40 -13.11 10.98
N PRO A 330 19.73 -13.01 11.19
CA PRO A 330 20.68 -12.73 10.13
C PRO A 330 20.62 -13.84 9.07
N GLY A 331 20.51 -13.44 7.80
CA GLY A 331 20.43 -14.36 6.66
C GLY A 331 19.09 -15.05 6.44
N GLU A 332 18.11 -14.89 7.34
CA GLU A 332 16.77 -15.49 7.20
C GLU A 332 15.76 -14.54 6.57
N ILE A 333 15.91 -13.24 6.79
CA ILE A 333 15.08 -12.21 6.17
C ILE A 333 15.61 -11.91 4.78
N VAL A 334 14.78 -12.14 3.76
CA VAL A 334 15.17 -12.08 2.34
C VAL A 334 14.68 -10.83 1.61
N LEU A 335 13.63 -10.17 2.11
CA LEU A 335 13.13 -8.91 1.57
C LEU A 335 12.66 -8.01 2.70
N VAL A 336 13.12 -6.77 2.69
CA VAL A 336 12.67 -5.72 3.60
C VAL A 336 11.56 -4.92 2.94
N GLN A 337 10.46 -4.73 3.66
CA GLN A 337 9.36 -3.84 3.32
C GLN A 337 9.34 -2.65 4.28
N HIS A 338 8.33 -1.76 4.22
CA HIS A 338 8.33 -0.60 5.12
C HIS A 338 7.99 -0.99 6.56
N ASP A 339 6.85 -1.63 6.74
CA ASP A 339 6.28 -2.08 8.01
C ASP A 339 6.30 -3.61 8.16
N GLY A 340 7.11 -4.29 7.32
CA GLY A 340 7.19 -5.73 7.31
C GLY A 340 8.43 -6.27 6.59
N PHE A 341 8.49 -7.58 6.46
CA PHE A 341 9.58 -8.26 5.78
C PHE A 341 9.13 -9.65 5.32
N THR A 342 9.89 -10.23 4.39
CA THR A 342 9.70 -11.63 3.99
C THR A 342 10.88 -12.46 4.47
N ALA A 343 10.62 -13.62 5.08
CA ALA A 343 11.62 -14.56 5.56
C ALA A 343 11.66 -15.84 4.73
N ALA A 344 12.83 -16.49 4.69
CA ALA A 344 13.04 -17.75 3.97
C ALA A 344 12.28 -18.92 4.61
N LYS A 345 12.09 -18.90 5.93
CA LYS A 345 11.40 -19.91 6.74
C LYS A 345 10.51 -19.25 7.80
N PRO A 346 9.60 -20.00 8.45
CA PRO A 346 8.80 -19.44 9.54
C PRO A 346 9.70 -19.06 10.72
N LEU A 347 9.37 -17.94 11.37
CA LEU A 347 10.08 -17.40 12.52
C LEU A 347 9.18 -17.47 13.78
N ASP A 348 9.78 -17.42 14.95
CA ASP A 348 9.03 -17.33 16.22
C ASP A 348 8.47 -15.91 16.39
N VAL A 349 7.19 -15.73 16.05
CA VAL A 349 6.46 -14.45 16.14
C VAL A 349 6.49 -13.89 17.55
N ALA A 350 6.24 -14.72 18.58
CA ALA A 350 6.16 -14.26 19.97
C ALA A 350 7.52 -13.74 20.44
N ALA A 351 8.61 -14.44 20.11
CA ALA A 351 9.97 -13.99 20.42
C ALA A 351 10.33 -12.69 19.69
N LEU A 352 9.88 -12.51 18.42
CA LEU A 352 10.07 -11.28 17.66
C LEU A 352 9.29 -10.11 18.24
N GLU A 353 8.02 -10.28 18.56
CA GLU A 353 7.17 -9.25 19.20
C GLU A 353 7.76 -8.79 20.54
N GLN A 354 8.24 -9.73 21.36
CA GLN A 354 8.93 -9.41 22.61
C GLN A 354 10.23 -8.65 22.39
N ALA A 355 11.01 -9.01 21.38
CA ALA A 355 12.24 -8.31 21.03
C ALA A 355 11.95 -6.88 20.53
N ILE A 356 10.94 -6.72 19.66
CA ILE A 356 10.47 -5.42 19.19
C ILE A 356 10.03 -4.55 20.36
N GLN A 357 9.23 -5.09 21.27
CA GLN A 357 8.79 -4.36 22.47
C GLN A 357 9.96 -3.91 23.33
N THR A 358 10.94 -4.78 23.54
CA THR A 358 12.15 -4.48 24.31
C THR A 358 12.97 -3.35 23.67
N ALA A 359 13.14 -3.41 22.35
CA ALA A 359 13.97 -2.44 21.61
C ALA A 359 13.27 -1.09 21.42
N THR A 360 11.96 -1.10 21.15
CA THR A 360 11.20 0.10 20.81
C THR A 360 10.43 0.72 21.97
N GLY A 361 10.08 -0.08 22.98
CA GLY A 361 9.15 0.29 24.05
C GLY A 361 7.68 0.35 23.62
N TYR A 362 7.34 -0.26 22.45
CA TYR A 362 5.98 -0.35 21.91
C TYR A 362 5.58 -1.78 21.68
N VAL A 363 4.34 -2.13 22.02
CA VAL A 363 3.74 -3.44 21.71
C VAL A 363 3.24 -3.41 20.26
N LEU A 364 3.87 -4.20 19.40
CA LEU A 364 3.51 -4.32 18.00
C LEU A 364 3.22 -5.78 17.69
N THR A 365 2.09 -6.04 17.04
CA THR A 365 1.67 -7.40 16.64
C THR A 365 2.10 -7.69 15.22
N LEU A 366 2.68 -8.86 14.98
CA LEU A 366 3.08 -9.33 13.66
C LEU A 366 2.02 -10.26 13.08
N GLU A 367 1.51 -9.92 11.90
CA GLU A 367 0.72 -10.86 11.08
C GLU A 367 1.69 -11.72 10.27
N GLU A 368 1.66 -13.04 10.47
CA GLU A 368 2.40 -14.01 9.68
C GLU A 368 1.50 -14.57 8.57
N LYS A 369 2.02 -14.62 7.35
CA LYS A 369 1.34 -15.23 6.19
C LYS A 369 2.33 -16.01 5.36
N ARG A 370 1.97 -17.25 5.01
CA ARG A 370 2.74 -17.97 3.98
C ARG A 370 2.45 -17.36 2.62
N VAL A 371 3.49 -16.97 1.91
CA VAL A 371 3.38 -16.48 0.53
C VAL A 371 3.02 -17.65 -0.38
N GLN A 372 1.82 -17.60 -0.96
CA GLN A 372 1.34 -18.65 -1.87
C GLN A 372 1.34 -18.12 -3.29
N PRO A 373 1.78 -18.93 -4.28
CA PRO A 373 1.84 -18.50 -5.68
C PRO A 373 0.46 -18.28 -6.30
N ASP A 374 -0.59 -18.76 -5.64
CA ASP A 374 -1.92 -18.99 -6.24
C ASP A 374 -3.02 -18.17 -5.56
N LEU A 375 -2.78 -16.88 -5.33
CA LEU A 375 -3.85 -15.99 -4.89
C LEU A 375 -4.92 -15.77 -5.96
N ALA A 376 -4.60 -15.91 -7.24
CA ALA A 376 -5.59 -15.85 -8.30
C ALA A 376 -6.66 -16.94 -8.14
N GLU A 377 -6.29 -18.15 -7.76
CA GLU A 377 -7.23 -19.24 -7.53
C GLU A 377 -8.01 -19.06 -6.21
N GLN A 378 -7.37 -18.58 -5.15
CA GLN A 378 -8.04 -18.35 -3.86
C GLN A 378 -8.99 -17.15 -3.89
N PHE A 379 -8.62 -16.04 -4.53
CA PHE A 379 -9.52 -14.90 -4.73
C PHE A 379 -10.62 -15.24 -5.74
N GLY A 380 -10.33 -15.95 -6.80
CA GLY A 380 -11.35 -16.45 -7.73
C GLY A 380 -12.36 -17.35 -7.03
N LYS A 381 -11.92 -18.25 -6.16
CA LYS A 381 -12.80 -19.13 -5.36
C LYS A 381 -13.58 -18.35 -4.28
N ALA A 382 -12.99 -17.34 -3.64
CA ALA A 382 -13.66 -16.49 -2.65
C ALA A 382 -14.73 -15.62 -3.31
N VAL A 383 -14.39 -14.97 -4.43
CA VAL A 383 -15.34 -14.17 -5.22
C VAL A 383 -16.46 -15.05 -5.79
N GLN A 384 -16.16 -16.24 -6.33
CA GLN A 384 -17.19 -17.19 -6.78
C GLN A 384 -18.10 -17.65 -5.66
N ARG A 385 -17.60 -17.86 -4.44
CA ARG A 385 -18.42 -18.20 -3.27
C ARG A 385 -19.37 -17.07 -2.88
N GLU A 386 -18.90 -15.82 -2.89
CA GLU A 386 -19.72 -14.63 -2.63
C GLU A 386 -20.78 -14.41 -3.72
N PHE A 387 -20.42 -14.48 -5.00
CA PHE A 387 -21.38 -14.38 -6.12
C PHE A 387 -22.39 -15.55 -6.13
N SER A 388 -21.99 -16.74 -5.74
CA SER A 388 -22.90 -17.88 -5.61
C SER A 388 -23.90 -17.68 -4.49
N LYS A 389 -23.49 -17.08 -3.35
CA LYS A 389 -24.41 -16.71 -2.25
C LYS A 389 -25.42 -15.65 -2.69
N VAL A 390 -24.98 -14.60 -3.38
CA VAL A 390 -25.85 -13.54 -3.91
C VAL A 390 -26.84 -14.09 -4.95
N ARG A 391 -26.38 -14.98 -5.85
CA ARG A 391 -27.24 -15.58 -6.88
C ARG A 391 -28.25 -16.57 -6.28
N ASN A 392 -27.87 -17.34 -5.26
CA ASN A 392 -28.76 -18.24 -4.56
C ASN A 392 -29.73 -17.48 -3.63
N GLY A 393 -29.31 -16.37 -3.02
CA GLY A 393 -30.19 -15.47 -2.28
C GLY A 393 -31.25 -14.80 -3.18
N ARG A 394 -30.89 -14.39 -4.39
CA ARG A 394 -31.87 -13.85 -5.38
C ARG A 394 -32.81 -14.92 -5.94
N ARG A 395 -32.38 -16.17 -6.08
CA ARG A 395 -33.29 -17.28 -6.45
C ARG A 395 -34.27 -17.64 -5.32
N ALA A 396 -33.86 -17.55 -4.07
CA ALA A 396 -34.74 -17.77 -2.93
C ALA A 396 -35.79 -16.65 -2.75
N SER A 397 -35.45 -15.38 -3.08
CA SER A 397 -36.40 -14.27 -3.04
C SER A 397 -37.36 -14.21 -4.22
N ASN A 398 -37.01 -14.80 -5.37
CA ASN A 398 -37.90 -14.87 -6.54
C ASN A 398 -38.77 -16.14 -6.58
N GLY A 399 -38.60 -17.06 -5.64
CA GLY A 399 -39.39 -18.30 -5.52
C GLY A 399 -40.59 -18.22 -4.55
N ALA A 400 -40.77 -17.11 -3.85
CA ALA A 400 -41.89 -16.90 -2.96
C ALA A 400 -43.00 -16.08 -3.62
N GLY A 401 -43.96 -16.76 -4.25
CA GLY A 401 -45.33 -16.32 -4.34
C GLY A 401 -45.73 -15.34 -5.46
N PHE A 402 -45.91 -15.85 -6.66
CA PHE A 402 -46.97 -15.35 -7.52
C PHE A 402 -48.08 -16.38 -7.58
N SER A 403 -48.98 -16.36 -6.59
CA SER A 403 -50.29 -17.00 -6.69
C SER A 403 -51.16 -16.15 -7.63
N HIS A 404 -51.66 -16.84 -8.68
CA HIS A 404 -52.63 -16.28 -9.63
C HIS A 404 -53.87 -15.72 -8.92
N ILE A 405 -54.05 -14.42 -8.90
CA ILE A 405 -55.35 -13.80 -8.65
C ILE A 405 -56.02 -13.64 -10.04
N ARG A 406 -57.02 -14.50 -10.30
CA ARG A 406 -57.92 -14.31 -11.45
C ARG A 406 -58.77 -13.06 -11.21
N PRO A 407 -58.97 -12.18 -12.19
CA PRO A 407 -59.92 -11.09 -12.08
C PRO A 407 -61.34 -11.64 -12.26
N THR A 408 -62.24 -11.42 -11.27
CA THR A 408 -63.68 -11.61 -11.40
C THR A 408 -64.25 -10.50 -12.25
N PRO A 409 -65.23 -10.78 -13.16
CA PRO A 409 -65.88 -9.76 -13.99
C PRO A 409 -66.81 -8.91 -13.15
N LYS A 410 -66.66 -7.57 -13.25
CA LYS A 410 -67.60 -6.59 -12.69
C LYS A 410 -68.87 -6.57 -13.58
N THR A 411 -70.00 -6.99 -13.03
CA THR A 411 -71.37 -6.71 -13.54
C THR A 411 -71.62 -5.22 -13.53
N VAL A 412 -72.01 -4.71 -14.71
CA VAL A 412 -72.53 -3.37 -14.89
C VAL A 412 -73.98 -3.39 -14.40
N ASN A 413 -74.30 -2.55 -13.41
CA ASN A 413 -75.66 -2.16 -13.14
C ASN A 413 -75.86 -0.64 -13.38
N SER A 414 -76.66 -0.36 -14.37
CA SER A 414 -77.23 0.92 -14.69
C SER A 414 -78.41 1.22 -13.75
N ALA A 415 -78.56 2.44 -13.31
CA ALA A 415 -79.68 3.22 -12.91
C ALA A 415 -79.25 4.17 -11.77
N GLY A 416 -79.46 5.44 -11.76
CA GLY A 416 -80.47 6.33 -12.25
C GLY A 416 -80.46 7.56 -11.37
N ALA A 417 -80.55 8.66 -11.98
CA ALA A 417 -81.12 9.92 -11.55
C ALA A 417 -81.13 10.34 -10.07
N CYS A 418 -80.56 11.43 -9.74
CA CYS A 418 -80.99 12.79 -9.41
C CYS A 418 -79.76 13.65 -9.10
#